data_ccac95dac7d069fc0882fcb6129be110
#
_entry.id   ccac95dac7d069fc0882fcb6129be110
#
_cell.length_a   1.000
_cell.length_b   1.000
_cell.length_c   1.000
_cell.angle_alpha   90.00
_cell.angle_beta   90.00
_cell.angle_gamma   90.00
#
_symmetry.space_group_name_H-M   'P 1'
#
loop_
_entity.id
_entity.type
_entity.pdbx_description
1 polymer ?
#
loop_
_entity_poly.entity_id
_entity_poly.type
_entity_poly.pdbx_seq_one_letter_code
_entity_poly.pdbx_strand_id
1 'polypeptide(L)'
;MNKKNLLLTAFAVVALGGLAYFIHQQRTWESTDDAYVQAHVLMLAPRVGGTVSKVLVDENQAVKAGQVLVEFEGQDYATAYDQAQADVASLQADAASAKADFERASKLIKEGVVTRQDFDQARAKSDGLNDRLNAAVFKAKQAQLNLGYTTIFAPVDGVIAKRAVEPGMVVPQGQPLLGFVASDERWVTANFKETQLDLIHPGLSAEVTVDALPGRTFEGQVESLSSGTGSIFTLLPPDNSTGNFTKVVQRVPVRIKLPDLTPADIALLQAGLSAVVSVRIRE
;
A
#
# COMPACT_ATOMS: atom_id res chain seq x y z
N MET A 1 70.14 -9.76 -22.21
CA MET A 1 68.74 -9.17 -22.30
C MET A 1 68.84 -7.76 -21.72
N ASN A 2 68.64 -6.72 -22.52
CA ASN A 2 68.80 -5.33 -22.08
C ASN A 2 67.74 -5.00 -21.00
N LYS A 3 68.19 -4.36 -19.88
CA LYS A 3 67.27 -3.91 -18.80
C LYS A 3 66.02 -3.15 -19.28
N LYS A 4 66.12 -2.42 -20.38
CA LYS A 4 65.06 -1.71 -21.07
C LYS A 4 63.96 -2.66 -21.63
N ASN A 5 64.40 -3.78 -22.25
CA ASN A 5 63.43 -4.76 -22.78
C ASN A 5 62.69 -5.53 -21.69
N LEU A 6 63.38 -5.78 -20.56
CA LEU A 6 62.73 -6.41 -19.39
C LEU A 6 61.67 -5.49 -18.76
N LEU A 7 61.92 -4.19 -18.66
CA LEU A 7 60.96 -3.19 -18.19
C LEU A 7 59.76 -3.03 -19.14
N LEU A 8 60.00 -3.05 -20.44
CA LEU A 8 58.96 -2.97 -21.46
C LEU A 8 58.06 -4.21 -21.45
N THR A 9 58.60 -5.41 -21.27
CA THR A 9 57.83 -6.65 -21.18
C THR A 9 57.02 -6.71 -19.87
N ALA A 10 57.60 -6.25 -18.75
CA ALA A 10 56.87 -6.17 -17.48
C ALA A 10 55.66 -5.18 -17.57
N PHE A 11 55.89 -4.00 -18.18
CA PHE A 11 54.81 -3.04 -18.39
C PHE A 11 53.69 -3.57 -19.32
N ALA A 12 54.08 -4.27 -20.40
CA ALA A 12 53.12 -4.89 -21.31
C ALA A 12 52.28 -5.97 -20.63
N VAL A 13 52.87 -6.77 -19.77
CA VAL A 13 52.12 -7.81 -18.99
C VAL A 13 51.16 -7.16 -18.01
N VAL A 14 51.56 -6.10 -17.31
CA VAL A 14 50.67 -5.36 -16.39
C VAL A 14 49.54 -4.68 -17.16
N ALA A 15 49.82 -4.07 -18.31
CA ALA A 15 48.82 -3.43 -19.14
C ALA A 15 47.80 -4.45 -19.72
N LEU A 16 48.28 -5.61 -20.18
CA LEU A 16 47.42 -6.69 -20.66
C LEU A 16 46.62 -7.32 -19.55
N GLY A 17 47.18 -7.50 -18.37
CA GLY A 17 46.47 -7.95 -17.17
C GLY A 17 45.38 -6.97 -16.74
N GLY A 18 45.68 -5.67 -16.73
CA GLY A 18 44.71 -4.62 -16.43
C GLY A 18 43.59 -4.54 -17.46
N LEU A 19 43.93 -4.68 -18.75
CA LEU A 19 42.94 -4.69 -19.83
C LEU A 19 42.04 -5.95 -19.75
N ALA A 20 42.62 -7.10 -19.48
CA ALA A 20 41.86 -8.35 -19.30
C ALA A 20 40.93 -8.29 -18.08
N TYR A 21 41.39 -7.72 -16.99
CA TYR A 21 40.57 -7.48 -15.78
C TYR A 21 39.43 -6.51 -16.10
N PHE A 22 39.69 -5.42 -16.78
CA PHE A 22 38.68 -4.43 -17.16
C PHE A 22 37.61 -5.04 -18.10
N ILE A 23 38.04 -5.81 -19.10
CA ILE A 23 37.12 -6.52 -20.00
C ILE A 23 36.32 -7.58 -19.25
N HIS A 24 36.92 -8.29 -18.29
CA HIS A 24 36.23 -9.27 -17.47
C HIS A 24 35.16 -8.61 -16.60
N GLN A 25 35.46 -7.48 -15.96
CA GLN A 25 34.53 -6.73 -15.15
C GLN A 25 33.33 -6.20 -15.96
N GLN A 26 33.59 -5.66 -17.16
CA GLN A 26 32.52 -5.24 -18.09
C GLN A 26 31.65 -6.41 -18.59
N ARG A 27 32.15 -7.63 -18.61
CA ARG A 27 31.38 -8.82 -19.03
C ARG A 27 30.66 -9.53 -17.93
N THR A 28 30.90 -9.13 -16.67
CA THR A 28 30.32 -9.80 -15.48
C THR A 28 29.17 -9.02 -14.91
N TRP A 29 29.08 -7.72 -15.17
CA TRP A 29 28.10 -6.83 -14.56
C TRP A 29 27.37 -6.02 -15.64
N GLU A 30 26.04 -5.97 -15.52
CA GLU A 30 25.19 -5.01 -16.23
C GLU A 30 24.73 -3.94 -15.26
N SER A 31 24.91 -2.65 -15.62
CA SER A 31 24.58 -1.54 -14.73
C SER A 31 23.65 -0.53 -15.38
N THR A 32 22.86 0.13 -14.52
CA THR A 32 22.02 1.27 -14.88
C THR A 32 22.08 2.33 -13.80
N ASP A 33 22.13 3.58 -14.23
CA ASP A 33 22.01 4.79 -13.41
C ASP A 33 20.56 5.32 -13.34
N ASP A 34 19.66 4.72 -14.12
CA ASP A 34 18.23 5.03 -14.11
C ASP A 34 17.52 4.08 -13.14
N ALA A 35 17.78 4.29 -11.85
CA ALA A 35 17.18 3.51 -10.79
C ALA A 35 16.80 4.41 -9.62
N TYR A 36 15.76 4.01 -8.87
CA TYR A 36 15.29 4.75 -7.71
C TYR A 36 14.73 3.84 -6.63
N VAL A 37 14.94 4.29 -5.40
CA VAL A 37 14.41 3.61 -4.22
C VAL A 37 12.90 3.76 -4.18
N GLN A 38 12.19 2.68 -3.89
CA GLN A 38 10.74 2.65 -3.69
C GLN A 38 10.36 2.12 -2.31
N ALA A 39 9.16 2.50 -1.89
CA ALA A 39 8.51 2.06 -0.67
C ALA A 39 6.99 1.96 -0.90
N HIS A 40 6.27 1.37 0.03
CA HIS A 40 4.82 1.46 0.04
C HIS A 40 4.37 2.87 0.46
N VAL A 41 3.86 3.62 -0.51
CA VAL A 41 3.33 4.98 -0.31
C VAL A 41 1.80 4.92 -0.36
N LEU A 42 1.16 5.44 0.68
CA LEU A 42 -0.29 5.47 0.83
C LEU A 42 -0.76 6.92 0.95
N MET A 43 -1.87 7.23 0.29
CA MET A 43 -2.59 8.48 0.51
C MET A 43 -3.76 8.19 1.45
N LEU A 44 -3.64 8.62 2.71
CA LEU A 44 -4.68 8.41 3.71
C LEU A 44 -5.80 9.43 3.48
N ALA A 45 -7.00 8.91 3.29
CA ALA A 45 -8.23 9.68 3.05
C ALA A 45 -9.33 9.23 4.00
N PRO A 46 -10.24 10.13 4.42
CA PRO A 46 -11.34 9.79 5.29
C PRO A 46 -12.40 8.95 4.57
N ARG A 47 -13.04 8.04 5.30
CA ARG A 47 -14.18 7.24 4.82
C ARG A 47 -15.53 7.94 5.01
N VAL A 48 -15.54 9.03 5.77
CA VAL A 48 -16.71 9.89 6.03
C VAL A 48 -16.29 11.34 5.91
N GLY A 49 -17.19 12.23 5.49
CA GLY A 49 -16.93 13.66 5.43
C GLY A 49 -17.15 14.33 6.78
N GLY A 50 -16.57 15.50 6.98
CA GLY A 50 -16.80 16.30 8.20
C GLY A 50 -15.78 17.39 8.40
N THR A 51 -15.90 18.12 9.52
CA THR A 51 -14.92 19.11 9.95
C THR A 51 -13.80 18.41 10.71
N VAL A 52 -12.56 18.76 10.42
CA VAL A 52 -11.39 18.25 11.15
C VAL A 52 -11.32 18.95 12.52
N SER A 53 -11.43 18.15 13.58
CA SER A 53 -11.32 18.64 14.96
C SER A 53 -9.87 18.80 15.37
N LYS A 54 -9.04 17.76 15.13
CA LYS A 54 -7.63 17.76 15.51
C LYS A 54 -6.78 17.02 14.49
N VAL A 55 -5.55 17.51 14.32
CA VAL A 55 -4.46 16.84 13.62
C VAL A 55 -3.37 16.57 14.66
N LEU A 56 -3.05 15.30 14.89
CA LEU A 56 -2.19 14.84 15.98
C LEU A 56 -0.79 14.46 15.53
N VAL A 57 -0.46 14.78 14.28
CA VAL A 57 0.82 14.45 13.65
C VAL A 57 1.34 15.60 12.79
N ASP A 58 2.66 15.67 12.69
CA ASP A 58 3.38 16.61 11.84
C ASP A 58 4.04 15.92 10.64
N GLU A 59 4.47 16.71 9.65
CA GLU A 59 5.26 16.19 8.53
C GLU A 59 6.61 15.65 9.03
N ASN A 60 7.05 14.57 8.40
CA ASN A 60 8.27 13.82 8.75
C ASN A 60 8.24 13.14 10.13
N GLN A 61 7.07 13.07 10.77
CA GLN A 61 6.91 12.36 12.03
C GLN A 61 6.76 10.86 11.80
N ALA A 62 7.54 10.07 12.55
CA ALA A 62 7.36 8.62 12.63
C ALA A 62 6.13 8.29 13.48
N VAL A 63 5.32 7.35 13.02
CA VAL A 63 4.08 6.91 13.67
C VAL A 63 4.01 5.39 13.71
N LYS A 64 3.30 4.86 14.71
CA LYS A 64 3.09 3.42 14.89
C LYS A 64 1.71 2.99 14.38
N ALA A 65 1.60 1.73 14.00
CA ALA A 65 0.33 1.10 13.65
C ALA A 65 -0.72 1.34 14.73
N GLY A 66 -1.93 1.77 14.32
CA GLY A 66 -3.03 2.09 15.23
C GLY A 66 -2.92 3.43 15.93
N GLN A 67 -1.86 4.22 15.73
CA GLN A 67 -1.77 5.59 16.24
C GLN A 67 -2.81 6.48 15.57
N VAL A 68 -3.49 7.32 16.37
CA VAL A 68 -4.45 8.32 15.87
C VAL A 68 -3.69 9.43 15.16
N LEU A 69 -4.11 9.75 13.94
CA LEU A 69 -3.49 10.76 13.11
C LEU A 69 -4.37 12.01 12.99
N VAL A 70 -5.66 11.84 12.69
CA VAL A 70 -6.64 12.90 12.50
C VAL A 70 -7.94 12.53 13.19
N GLU A 71 -8.55 13.50 13.86
CA GLU A 71 -9.89 13.39 14.45
C GLU A 71 -10.83 14.38 13.76
N PHE A 72 -12.00 13.89 13.39
CA PHE A 72 -13.11 14.70 12.88
C PHE A 72 -14.11 15.03 14.02
N GLU A 73 -14.91 16.05 13.82
CA GLU A 73 -16.08 16.30 14.67
C GLU A 73 -17.07 15.13 14.55
N GLY A 74 -17.13 14.32 15.61
CA GLY A 74 -17.92 13.09 15.60
C GLY A 74 -19.35 13.23 16.13
N GLN A 75 -19.77 14.45 16.57
CA GLN A 75 -21.06 14.63 17.29
C GLN A 75 -22.27 14.17 16.47
N ASP A 76 -22.33 14.51 15.19
CA ASP A 76 -23.44 14.12 14.32
C ASP A 76 -23.49 12.60 14.12
N TYR A 77 -22.33 11.97 13.98
CA TYR A 77 -22.20 10.52 13.85
C TYR A 77 -22.54 9.80 15.16
N ALA A 78 -22.16 10.36 16.30
CA ALA A 78 -22.52 9.82 17.62
C ALA A 78 -24.04 9.89 17.82
N THR A 79 -24.65 11.03 17.52
CA THR A 79 -26.10 11.21 17.60
C THR A 79 -26.86 10.23 16.69
N ALA A 80 -26.38 10.02 15.47
CA ALA A 80 -26.96 9.05 14.53
C ALA A 80 -26.83 7.61 15.04
N TYR A 81 -25.72 7.27 15.68
CA TYR A 81 -25.53 5.96 16.30
C TYR A 81 -26.47 5.76 17.50
N ASP A 82 -26.57 6.74 18.40
CA ASP A 82 -27.45 6.68 19.58
C ASP A 82 -28.90 6.55 19.15
N GLN A 83 -29.34 7.26 18.12
CA GLN A 83 -30.69 7.14 17.58
C GLN A 83 -30.93 5.72 17.02
N ALA A 84 -30.00 5.17 16.25
CA ALA A 84 -30.13 3.81 15.72
C ALA A 84 -30.15 2.75 16.84
N GLN A 85 -29.41 2.96 17.93
CA GLN A 85 -29.43 2.11 19.11
C GLN A 85 -30.82 2.16 19.84
N ALA A 86 -31.41 3.35 19.95
CA ALA A 86 -32.76 3.50 20.52
C ALA A 86 -33.82 2.77 19.67
N ASP A 87 -33.70 2.84 18.34
CA ASP A 87 -34.58 2.09 17.41
C ASP A 87 -34.45 0.57 17.63
N VAL A 88 -33.23 0.05 17.80
CA VAL A 88 -32.97 -1.36 18.12
C VAL A 88 -33.62 -1.74 19.44
N ALA A 89 -33.47 -0.95 20.51
CA ALA A 89 -34.04 -1.23 21.82
C ALA A 89 -35.58 -1.29 21.76
N SER A 90 -36.21 -0.36 21.03
CA SER A 90 -37.67 -0.36 20.83
C SER A 90 -38.14 -1.60 20.09
N LEU A 91 -37.54 -1.93 18.95
CA LEU A 91 -37.90 -3.11 18.17
C LEU A 91 -37.60 -4.42 18.89
N GLN A 92 -36.59 -4.46 19.76
CA GLN A 92 -36.28 -5.62 20.59
C GLN A 92 -37.41 -5.91 21.60
N ALA A 93 -37.96 -4.86 22.19
CA ALA A 93 -39.12 -5.02 23.09
C ALA A 93 -40.36 -5.51 22.33
N ASP A 94 -40.64 -4.95 21.14
CA ASP A 94 -41.77 -5.36 20.32
C ASP A 94 -41.61 -6.81 19.82
N ALA A 95 -40.44 -7.20 19.36
CA ALA A 95 -40.14 -8.56 18.93
C ALA A 95 -40.24 -9.57 20.07
N ALA A 96 -39.79 -9.20 21.29
CA ALA A 96 -39.93 -10.04 22.48
C ALA A 96 -41.40 -10.25 22.87
N SER A 97 -42.23 -9.19 22.81
CA SER A 97 -43.66 -9.28 23.05
C SER A 97 -44.35 -10.18 22.03
N ALA A 98 -44.08 -9.98 20.72
CA ALA A 98 -44.69 -10.79 19.67
C ALA A 98 -44.26 -12.26 19.73
N LYS A 99 -42.99 -12.52 20.09
CA LYS A 99 -42.49 -13.88 20.31
C LYS A 99 -43.23 -14.57 21.47
N ALA A 100 -43.47 -13.87 22.59
CA ALA A 100 -44.22 -14.39 23.71
C ALA A 100 -45.68 -14.68 23.32
N ASP A 101 -46.32 -13.82 22.51
CA ASP A 101 -47.65 -14.04 21.95
C ASP A 101 -47.68 -15.29 21.07
N PHE A 102 -46.75 -15.46 20.17
CA PHE A 102 -46.64 -16.64 19.33
C PHE A 102 -46.41 -17.92 20.13
N GLU A 103 -45.56 -17.88 21.16
CA GLU A 103 -45.32 -19.04 22.05
C GLU A 103 -46.61 -19.43 22.81
N ARG A 104 -47.40 -18.45 23.25
CA ARG A 104 -48.70 -18.70 23.85
C ARG A 104 -49.69 -19.33 22.85
N ALA A 105 -49.83 -18.73 21.66
CA ALA A 105 -50.66 -19.26 20.57
C ALA A 105 -50.25 -20.68 20.17
N SER A 106 -48.97 -20.99 20.17
CA SER A 106 -48.39 -22.30 19.86
C SER A 106 -48.78 -23.39 20.90
N LYS A 107 -48.96 -23.02 22.15
CA LYS A 107 -49.50 -23.92 23.20
C LYS A 107 -51.01 -24.13 23.05
N LEU A 108 -51.76 -23.04 22.93
CA LEU A 108 -53.22 -23.05 22.90
C LEU A 108 -53.80 -23.73 21.64
N ILE A 109 -53.08 -23.70 20.49
CA ILE A 109 -53.56 -24.40 19.29
C ILE A 109 -53.49 -25.93 19.45
N LYS A 110 -52.55 -26.45 20.23
CA LYS A 110 -52.44 -27.87 20.54
C LYS A 110 -53.59 -28.34 21.43
N GLU A 111 -54.13 -27.42 22.24
CA GLU A 111 -55.28 -27.64 23.13
C GLU A 111 -56.63 -27.36 22.44
N GLY A 112 -56.63 -26.94 21.17
CA GLY A 112 -57.82 -26.63 20.38
C GLY A 112 -58.54 -25.32 20.82
N VAL A 113 -57.85 -24.42 21.56
CA VAL A 113 -58.45 -23.21 22.13
C VAL A 113 -58.41 -22.03 21.15
N VAL A 114 -57.44 -21.98 20.24
CA VAL A 114 -57.29 -20.90 19.24
C VAL A 114 -57.43 -21.43 17.83
N THR A 115 -57.85 -20.57 16.88
CA THR A 115 -57.98 -20.93 15.47
C THR A 115 -56.63 -21.02 14.79
N ARG A 116 -56.56 -21.75 13.69
CA ARG A 116 -55.35 -21.82 12.87
C ARG A 116 -54.98 -20.45 12.30
N GLN A 117 -55.96 -19.63 11.98
CA GLN A 117 -55.75 -18.26 11.50
C GLN A 117 -55.02 -17.40 12.56
N ASP A 118 -55.47 -17.46 13.83
CA ASP A 118 -54.85 -16.68 14.94
C ASP A 118 -53.41 -17.13 15.17
N PHE A 119 -53.16 -18.43 15.12
CA PHE A 119 -51.79 -18.97 15.23
C PHE A 119 -50.88 -18.47 14.08
N ASP A 120 -51.35 -18.59 12.82
CA ASP A 120 -50.60 -18.17 11.64
C ASP A 120 -50.33 -16.64 11.67
N GLN A 121 -51.30 -15.86 12.16
CA GLN A 121 -51.14 -14.40 12.35
C GLN A 121 -50.13 -14.06 13.44
N ALA A 122 -50.16 -14.75 14.58
CA ALA A 122 -49.17 -14.54 15.65
C ALA A 122 -47.76 -14.90 15.20
N ARG A 123 -47.63 -16.00 14.43
CA ARG A 123 -46.36 -16.40 13.85
C ARG A 123 -45.83 -15.35 12.87
N ALA A 124 -46.66 -14.93 11.90
CA ALA A 124 -46.25 -13.92 10.91
C ALA A 124 -45.85 -12.59 11.57
N LYS A 125 -46.54 -12.18 12.66
CA LYS A 125 -46.19 -10.99 13.43
C LYS A 125 -44.85 -11.15 14.12
N SER A 126 -44.60 -12.31 14.76
CA SER A 126 -43.33 -12.60 15.45
C SER A 126 -42.15 -12.62 14.44
N ASP A 127 -42.33 -13.33 13.32
CA ASP A 127 -41.31 -13.42 12.28
C ASP A 127 -41.00 -12.02 11.67
N GLY A 128 -42.06 -11.25 11.33
CA GLY A 128 -41.93 -9.91 10.74
C GLY A 128 -41.28 -8.88 11.67
N LEU A 129 -41.57 -8.95 13.00
CA LEU A 129 -40.88 -8.06 13.96
C LEU A 129 -39.44 -8.47 14.21
N ASN A 130 -39.12 -9.76 14.19
CA ASN A 130 -37.78 -10.24 14.29
C ASN A 130 -36.94 -9.79 13.07
N ASP A 131 -37.51 -9.85 11.86
CA ASP A 131 -36.84 -9.35 10.65
C ASP A 131 -36.59 -7.82 10.69
N ARG A 132 -37.57 -7.06 11.22
CA ARG A 132 -37.39 -5.61 11.44
C ARG A 132 -36.32 -5.30 12.48
N LEU A 133 -36.24 -6.06 13.56
CA LEU A 133 -35.20 -5.96 14.57
C LEU A 133 -33.80 -6.20 13.92
N ASN A 134 -33.67 -7.27 13.14
CA ASN A 134 -32.44 -7.59 12.46
C ASN A 134 -31.98 -6.42 11.52
N ALA A 135 -32.92 -5.86 10.76
CA ALA A 135 -32.64 -4.70 9.91
C ALA A 135 -32.17 -3.47 10.71
N ALA A 136 -32.81 -3.20 11.87
CA ALA A 136 -32.39 -2.11 12.75
C ALA A 136 -31.00 -2.34 13.36
N VAL A 137 -30.67 -3.57 13.73
CA VAL A 137 -29.33 -3.94 14.23
C VAL A 137 -28.26 -3.66 13.17
N PHE A 138 -28.50 -4.00 11.89
CA PHE A 138 -27.58 -3.68 10.82
C PHE A 138 -27.43 -2.17 10.58
N LYS A 139 -28.53 -1.40 10.71
CA LYS A 139 -28.51 0.05 10.62
C LYS A 139 -27.67 0.67 11.76
N ALA A 140 -27.84 0.21 12.98
CA ALA A 140 -27.05 0.64 14.13
C ALA A 140 -25.57 0.30 13.96
N LYS A 141 -25.26 -0.89 13.44
CA LYS A 141 -23.88 -1.28 13.12
C LYS A 141 -23.24 -0.37 12.04
N GLN A 142 -23.98 0.00 11.01
CA GLN A 142 -23.51 0.95 10.00
C GLN A 142 -23.21 2.34 10.60
N ALA A 143 -24.11 2.84 11.47
CA ALA A 143 -23.89 4.10 12.18
C ALA A 143 -22.66 4.05 13.09
N GLN A 144 -22.45 2.93 13.79
CA GLN A 144 -21.25 2.69 14.60
C GLN A 144 -19.96 2.71 13.78
N LEU A 145 -19.98 2.07 12.60
CA LEU A 145 -18.82 2.10 11.69
C LEU A 145 -18.51 3.52 11.20
N ASN A 146 -19.55 4.29 10.84
CA ASN A 146 -19.41 5.69 10.43
C ASN A 146 -18.83 6.55 11.55
N LEU A 147 -19.25 6.35 12.79
CA LEU A 147 -18.66 6.99 13.97
C LEU A 147 -17.20 6.58 14.14
N GLY A 148 -16.86 5.30 13.98
CA GLY A 148 -15.47 4.85 14.02
C GLY A 148 -14.59 5.46 12.92
N TYR A 149 -15.15 5.77 11.76
CA TYR A 149 -14.44 6.40 10.64
C TYR A 149 -14.18 7.89 10.82
N THR A 150 -14.70 8.52 11.88
CA THR A 150 -14.35 9.91 12.25
C THR A 150 -12.93 10.02 12.81
N THR A 151 -12.25 8.92 13.05
CA THR A 151 -10.85 8.88 13.47
C THR A 151 -10.01 8.14 12.45
N ILE A 152 -8.95 8.79 11.96
CA ILE A 152 -8.00 8.18 11.04
C ILE A 152 -6.81 7.66 11.83
N PHE A 153 -6.50 6.40 11.64
CA PHE A 153 -5.37 5.71 12.27
C PHE A 153 -4.28 5.38 11.25
N ALA A 154 -3.04 5.25 11.72
CA ALA A 154 -1.95 4.70 10.92
C ALA A 154 -2.21 3.19 10.67
N PRO A 155 -2.18 2.73 9.41
CA PRO A 155 -2.46 1.32 9.08
C PRO A 155 -1.33 0.38 9.50
N VAL A 156 -0.09 0.85 9.44
CA VAL A 156 1.16 0.15 9.79
C VAL A 156 2.15 1.16 10.38
N ASP A 157 3.31 0.69 10.83
CA ASP A 157 4.41 1.58 11.21
C ASP A 157 4.92 2.35 9.99
N GLY A 158 5.19 3.66 10.14
CA GLY A 158 5.59 4.47 9.01
C GLY A 158 5.93 5.91 9.37
N VAL A 159 6.03 6.74 8.34
CA VAL A 159 6.33 8.17 8.44
C VAL A 159 5.30 8.98 7.66
N ILE A 160 4.85 10.08 8.22
CA ILE A 160 4.01 11.07 7.52
C ILE A 160 4.89 11.88 6.58
N ALA A 161 4.80 11.64 5.28
CA ALA A 161 5.61 12.34 4.28
C ALA A 161 5.03 13.70 3.86
N LYS A 162 3.70 13.84 3.95
CA LYS A 162 2.99 15.08 3.57
C LYS A 162 1.74 15.25 4.41
N ARG A 163 1.47 16.47 4.84
CA ARG A 163 0.27 16.87 5.55
C ARG A 163 -0.48 17.95 4.76
N ALA A 164 -1.67 17.59 4.26
CA ALA A 164 -2.53 18.49 3.47
C ALA A 164 -3.83 18.81 4.23
N VAL A 165 -3.82 18.72 5.56
CA VAL A 165 -4.98 18.90 6.42
C VAL A 165 -4.65 19.78 7.61
N GLU A 166 -5.58 20.67 7.97
CA GLU A 166 -5.48 21.55 9.14
C GLU A 166 -6.75 21.44 9.99
N PRO A 167 -6.66 21.67 11.32
CA PRO A 167 -7.84 21.77 12.16
C PRO A 167 -8.81 22.86 11.65
N GLY A 168 -10.12 22.58 11.68
CA GLY A 168 -11.16 23.45 11.16
C GLY A 168 -11.45 23.28 9.66
N MET A 169 -10.67 22.51 8.91
CA MET A 169 -10.99 22.20 7.51
C MET A 169 -12.25 21.33 7.40
N VAL A 170 -13.12 21.66 6.44
CA VAL A 170 -14.22 20.78 6.02
C VAL A 170 -13.74 19.89 4.87
N VAL A 171 -13.81 18.59 5.07
CA VAL A 171 -13.24 17.59 4.15
C VAL A 171 -14.33 16.62 3.69
N PRO A 172 -14.52 16.44 2.38
CA PRO A 172 -15.40 15.43 1.85
C PRO A 172 -14.77 14.01 1.97
N GLN A 173 -15.62 12.99 1.92
CA GLN A 173 -15.19 11.60 1.85
C GLN A 173 -14.24 11.37 0.66
N GLY A 174 -13.14 10.65 0.89
CA GLY A 174 -12.20 10.23 -0.15
C GLY A 174 -11.13 11.27 -0.53
N GLN A 175 -11.16 12.48 0.03
CA GLN A 175 -10.11 13.47 -0.21
C GLN A 175 -8.82 13.08 0.51
N PRO A 176 -7.66 12.96 -0.19
CA PRO A 176 -6.38 12.67 0.45
C PRO A 176 -5.97 13.76 1.44
N LEU A 177 -5.61 13.37 2.66
CA LEU A 177 -5.20 14.27 3.76
C LEU A 177 -3.74 14.15 4.12
N LEU A 178 -3.22 12.93 4.15
CA LEU A 178 -1.86 12.62 4.57
C LEU A 178 -1.19 11.71 3.54
N GLY A 179 0.01 12.08 3.11
CA GLY A 179 0.93 11.19 2.43
C GLY A 179 1.68 10.36 3.47
N PHE A 180 1.57 9.04 3.40
CA PHE A 180 2.13 8.10 4.36
C PHE A 180 3.10 7.15 3.65
N VAL A 181 4.28 6.94 4.23
CA VAL A 181 5.28 5.98 3.75
C VAL A 181 5.47 4.91 4.81
N ALA A 182 5.14 3.68 4.47
CA ALA A 182 5.32 2.54 5.38
C ALA A 182 6.81 2.27 5.66
N SER A 183 7.12 1.82 6.88
CA SER A 183 8.48 1.45 7.30
C SER A 183 8.70 -0.06 7.27
N ASP A 184 8.03 -0.76 6.35
CA ASP A 184 8.08 -2.21 6.20
C ASP A 184 9.25 -2.66 5.33
N GLU A 185 9.22 -2.37 4.05
CA GLU A 185 10.28 -2.77 3.11
C GLU A 185 10.69 -1.64 2.17
N ARG A 186 11.87 -1.79 1.59
CA ARG A 186 12.40 -0.96 0.50
C ARG A 186 12.84 -1.86 -0.64
N TRP A 187 12.62 -1.40 -1.84
CA TRP A 187 13.15 -2.03 -3.05
C TRP A 187 13.66 -0.97 -4.00
N VAL A 188 14.38 -1.37 -5.00
CA VAL A 188 14.82 -0.46 -6.05
C VAL A 188 14.19 -0.87 -7.37
N THR A 189 13.63 0.08 -8.08
CA THR A 189 13.22 -0.10 -9.47
C THR A 189 14.33 0.44 -10.36
N ALA A 190 14.96 -0.46 -11.10
CA ALA A 190 16.08 -0.18 -12.00
C ALA A 190 15.62 -0.34 -13.46
N ASN A 191 15.74 0.71 -14.26
CA ASN A 191 15.30 0.71 -15.64
C ASN A 191 16.46 0.30 -16.55
N PHE A 192 16.53 -0.97 -16.94
CA PHE A 192 17.54 -1.47 -17.87
C PHE A 192 17.11 -1.27 -19.32
N LYS A 193 18.08 -1.10 -20.21
CA LYS A 193 17.80 -1.05 -21.65
C LYS A 193 17.30 -2.40 -22.15
N GLU A 194 16.39 -2.42 -23.12
CA GLU A 194 15.88 -3.63 -23.76
C GLU A 194 17.01 -4.58 -24.23
N THR A 195 18.13 -4.02 -24.65
CA THR A 195 19.32 -4.79 -25.13
C THR A 195 20.11 -5.49 -24.02
N GLN A 196 19.81 -5.19 -22.74
CA GLN A 196 20.49 -5.78 -21.57
C GLN A 196 19.65 -6.90 -20.93
N LEU A 197 18.35 -6.99 -21.27
CA LEU A 197 17.41 -7.89 -20.60
C LEU A 197 17.68 -9.37 -20.85
N ASP A 198 18.28 -9.74 -21.96
CA ASP A 198 18.61 -11.14 -22.28
C ASP A 198 19.53 -11.78 -21.23
N LEU A 199 20.29 -10.94 -20.52
CA LEU A 199 21.26 -11.35 -19.50
C LEU A 199 20.72 -11.26 -18.06
N ILE A 200 19.55 -10.62 -17.86
CA ILE A 200 19.01 -10.35 -16.53
C ILE A 200 17.84 -11.27 -16.25
N HIS A 201 17.98 -12.10 -15.19
CA HIS A 201 16.94 -13.06 -14.79
C HIS A 201 16.64 -12.93 -13.29
N PRO A 202 15.43 -13.29 -12.85
CA PRO A 202 15.10 -13.38 -11.42
C PRO A 202 16.08 -14.28 -10.67
N GLY A 203 16.49 -13.86 -9.49
CA GLY A 203 17.43 -14.58 -8.63
C GLY A 203 18.88 -14.13 -8.73
N LEU A 204 19.25 -13.32 -9.74
CA LEU A 204 20.61 -12.79 -9.85
C LEU A 204 20.91 -11.81 -8.72
N SER A 205 22.17 -11.82 -8.25
CA SER A 205 22.67 -10.86 -7.25
C SER A 205 22.82 -9.48 -7.88
N ALA A 206 22.52 -8.46 -7.11
CA ALA A 206 22.67 -7.06 -7.50
C ALA A 206 23.37 -6.26 -6.41
N GLU A 207 24.15 -5.28 -6.80
CA GLU A 207 24.70 -4.26 -5.92
C GLU A 207 23.98 -2.94 -6.18
N VAL A 208 23.54 -2.29 -5.12
CA VAL A 208 22.82 -1.02 -5.15
C VAL A 208 23.61 0.02 -4.40
N THR A 209 23.97 1.11 -5.08
CA THR A 209 24.53 2.32 -4.48
C THR A 209 23.54 3.45 -4.61
N VAL A 210 23.26 4.14 -3.50
CA VAL A 210 22.30 5.26 -3.47
C VAL A 210 23.08 6.56 -3.41
N ASP A 211 22.77 7.50 -4.29
CA ASP A 211 23.54 8.77 -4.43
C ASP A 211 23.57 9.60 -3.14
N ALA A 212 22.49 9.55 -2.36
CA ALA A 212 22.40 10.24 -1.07
C ALA A 212 23.25 9.58 0.04
N LEU A 213 23.78 8.36 -0.17
CA LEU A 213 24.54 7.58 0.82
C LEU A 213 25.91 7.16 0.28
N PRO A 214 26.81 8.09 0.01
CA PRO A 214 28.10 7.81 -0.61
C PRO A 214 28.92 6.84 0.24
N GLY A 215 29.52 5.84 -0.43
CA GLY A 215 30.36 4.82 0.21
C GLY A 215 29.59 3.68 0.88
N ARG A 216 28.26 3.61 0.74
CA ARG A 216 27.44 2.47 1.17
C ARG A 216 26.91 1.72 -0.06
N THR A 217 27.14 0.42 -0.06
CA THR A 217 26.57 -0.50 -1.05
C THR A 217 25.59 -1.44 -0.32
N PHE A 218 24.43 -1.62 -0.90
CA PHE A 218 23.42 -2.55 -0.41
C PHE A 218 23.40 -3.77 -1.32
N GLU A 219 23.40 -4.93 -0.72
CA GLU A 219 23.19 -6.18 -1.46
C GLU A 219 21.71 -6.32 -1.80
N GLY A 220 21.45 -6.66 -3.05
CA GLY A 220 20.13 -6.85 -3.60
C GLY A 220 20.02 -8.11 -4.43
N GLN A 221 18.81 -8.47 -4.77
CA GLN A 221 18.51 -9.58 -5.66
C GLN A 221 17.45 -9.17 -6.67
N VAL A 222 17.61 -9.58 -7.92
CA VAL A 222 16.60 -9.41 -8.96
C VAL A 222 15.37 -10.23 -8.56
N GLU A 223 14.25 -9.55 -8.27
CA GLU A 223 13.00 -10.18 -7.89
C GLU A 223 12.15 -10.51 -9.11
N SER A 224 11.97 -9.51 -9.98
CA SER A 224 11.14 -9.65 -11.18
C SER A 224 11.48 -8.61 -12.24
N LEU A 225 11.14 -8.93 -13.47
CA LEU A 225 11.19 -8.02 -14.61
C LEU A 225 9.74 -7.62 -14.98
N SER A 226 9.55 -6.35 -15.32
CA SER A 226 8.24 -5.88 -15.82
C SER A 226 7.90 -6.57 -17.14
N SER A 227 6.63 -6.95 -17.32
CA SER A 227 6.14 -7.50 -18.58
C SER A 227 5.96 -6.46 -19.69
N GLY A 228 6.26 -5.18 -19.41
CA GLY A 228 6.13 -4.09 -20.37
C GLY A 228 7.13 -2.98 -20.11
N THR A 229 7.41 -2.20 -21.16
CA THR A 229 8.28 -1.03 -21.07
C THR A 229 7.59 0.11 -20.32
N GLY A 230 8.37 0.98 -19.70
CA GLY A 230 7.82 2.14 -18.97
C GLY A 230 6.91 3.02 -19.84
N SER A 231 7.15 3.10 -21.14
CA SER A 231 6.38 3.93 -22.07
C SER A 231 4.93 3.44 -22.29
N ILE A 232 4.64 2.14 -22.12
CA ILE A 232 3.28 1.57 -22.30
C ILE A 232 2.34 2.01 -21.16
N PHE A 233 2.89 2.22 -19.96
CA PHE A 233 2.11 2.55 -18.76
C PHE A 233 2.00 4.06 -18.49
N THR A 234 2.52 4.91 -19.38
CA THR A 234 2.37 6.36 -19.25
C THR A 234 0.99 6.81 -19.67
N LEU A 235 0.42 7.82 -18.98
CA LEU A 235 -0.88 8.43 -19.32
C LEU A 235 -0.92 9.04 -20.71
N LEU A 236 0.23 9.46 -21.24
CA LEU A 236 0.40 10.02 -22.59
C LEU A 236 1.54 9.24 -23.28
N PRO A 237 1.24 8.11 -23.94
CA PRO A 237 2.24 7.41 -24.73
C PRO A 237 2.80 8.34 -25.82
N PRO A 238 4.11 8.28 -26.12
CA PRO A 238 4.67 9.07 -27.23
C PRO A 238 4.03 8.62 -28.54
N ASP A 239 3.26 9.54 -29.17
CA ASP A 239 2.63 9.30 -30.45
C ASP A 239 3.61 9.67 -31.58
N ASN A 240 4.02 8.69 -32.36
CA ASN A 240 4.88 8.85 -33.53
C ASN A 240 4.08 9.09 -34.84
N SER A 241 2.97 9.84 -34.78
CA SER A 241 2.07 10.09 -35.91
C SER A 241 2.66 10.93 -37.05
N THR A 242 3.87 11.46 -36.92
CA THR A 242 4.49 12.34 -37.93
C THR A 242 5.27 11.62 -39.07
N GLY A 243 5.15 10.30 -39.17
CA GLY A 243 5.64 9.54 -40.34
C GLY A 243 7.13 9.15 -40.36
N ASN A 244 7.97 9.67 -39.49
CA ASN A 244 9.37 9.24 -39.32
C ASN A 244 9.51 8.33 -38.08
N PHE A 245 9.56 7.02 -38.32
CA PHE A 245 9.82 6.07 -37.24
C PHE A 245 11.31 6.08 -36.88
N THR A 246 11.63 6.65 -35.72
CA THR A 246 12.97 6.54 -35.15
C THR A 246 12.94 5.44 -34.08
N LYS A 247 13.68 4.36 -34.26
CA LYS A 247 13.82 3.30 -33.25
C LYS A 247 14.56 3.86 -32.03
N VAL A 248 13.83 4.06 -30.92
CA VAL A 248 14.41 4.45 -29.62
C VAL A 248 14.48 3.21 -28.76
N VAL A 249 15.67 2.94 -28.16
CA VAL A 249 15.86 1.84 -27.22
C VAL A 249 14.96 2.06 -26.02
N GLN A 250 14.07 1.11 -25.78
CA GLN A 250 13.13 1.16 -24.65
C GLN A 250 13.83 0.74 -23.36
N ARG A 251 13.28 1.22 -22.22
CA ARG A 251 13.72 0.79 -20.89
C ARG A 251 12.63 -0.08 -20.24
N VAL A 252 13.07 -1.12 -19.57
CA VAL A 252 12.19 -2.06 -18.87
C VAL A 252 12.53 -2.01 -17.39
N PRO A 253 11.52 -1.76 -16.53
CA PRO A 253 11.69 -1.77 -15.09
C PRO A 253 12.01 -3.18 -14.56
N VAL A 254 13.06 -3.27 -13.78
CA VAL A 254 13.47 -4.47 -13.04
C VAL A 254 13.39 -4.15 -11.55
N ARG A 255 12.68 -4.98 -10.82
CA ARG A 255 12.55 -4.86 -9.36
C ARG A 255 13.68 -5.58 -8.67
N ILE A 256 14.43 -4.86 -7.86
CA ILE A 256 15.54 -5.35 -7.03
C ILE A 256 15.08 -5.32 -5.57
N LYS A 257 14.98 -6.48 -4.97
CA LYS A 257 14.69 -6.65 -3.55
C LYS A 257 15.96 -6.43 -2.73
N LEU A 258 15.83 -5.78 -1.57
CA LEU A 258 16.92 -5.56 -0.61
C LEU A 258 16.61 -6.39 0.66
N PRO A 259 17.10 -7.63 0.77
CA PRO A 259 16.65 -8.56 1.80
C PRO A 259 17.14 -8.22 3.22
N ASP A 260 18.34 -7.66 3.35
CA ASP A 260 19.05 -7.54 4.63
C ASP A 260 19.10 -6.11 5.16
N LEU A 261 17.99 -5.37 5.03
CA LEU A 261 17.88 -4.01 5.55
C LEU A 261 17.60 -3.98 7.04
N THR A 262 18.44 -3.25 7.78
CA THR A 262 18.14 -2.91 9.17
C THR A 262 17.09 -1.80 9.26
N PRO A 263 16.39 -1.63 10.41
CA PRO A 263 15.48 -0.50 10.59
C PRO A 263 16.13 0.87 10.37
N ALA A 264 17.44 0.99 10.66
CA ALA A 264 18.21 2.21 10.39
C ALA A 264 18.41 2.43 8.88
N ASP A 265 18.63 1.36 8.10
CA ASP A 265 18.75 1.45 6.65
C ASP A 265 17.42 1.84 5.99
N ILE A 266 16.31 1.26 6.46
CA ILE A 266 14.96 1.61 6.00
C ILE A 266 14.67 3.11 6.22
N ALA A 267 15.11 3.68 7.34
CA ALA A 267 14.95 5.11 7.63
C ALA A 267 15.80 6.01 6.72
N LEU A 268 17.00 5.55 6.32
CA LEU A 268 17.89 6.29 5.43
C LEU A 268 17.48 6.18 3.95
N LEU A 269 16.92 5.03 3.54
CA LEU A 269 16.47 4.76 2.18
C LEU A 269 15.09 5.37 1.94
N GLN A 270 15.05 6.69 1.75
CA GLN A 270 13.81 7.40 1.44
C GLN A 270 13.31 7.05 0.05
N ALA A 271 11.99 6.94 -0.10
CA ALA A 271 11.37 6.71 -1.41
C ALA A 271 11.67 7.86 -2.38
N GLY A 272 12.07 7.53 -3.61
CA GLY A 272 12.41 8.50 -4.65
C GLY A 272 13.88 8.87 -4.73
N LEU A 273 14.76 8.39 -3.83
CA LEU A 273 16.20 8.59 -3.95
C LEU A 273 16.75 7.88 -5.20
N SER A 274 17.63 8.57 -5.94
CA SER A 274 18.33 8.01 -7.08
C SER A 274 19.37 6.99 -6.64
N ALA A 275 19.53 5.95 -7.46
CA ALA A 275 20.45 4.87 -7.22
C ALA A 275 21.12 4.40 -8.52
N VAL A 276 22.27 3.77 -8.37
CA VAL A 276 22.92 3.00 -9.42
C VAL A 276 22.83 1.52 -9.05
N VAL A 277 22.36 0.72 -9.98
CA VAL A 277 22.20 -0.72 -9.80
C VAL A 277 23.12 -1.46 -10.75
N SER A 278 23.90 -2.40 -10.21
CA SER A 278 24.73 -3.31 -10.98
C SER A 278 24.29 -4.74 -10.71
N VAL A 279 23.87 -5.46 -11.74
CA VAL A 279 23.42 -6.86 -11.67
C VAL A 279 24.54 -7.77 -12.15
N ARG A 280 24.87 -8.80 -11.38
CA ARG A 280 25.85 -9.81 -11.75
C ARG A 280 25.23 -10.82 -12.70
N ILE A 281 25.65 -10.79 -13.98
CA ILE A 281 25.11 -11.62 -15.05
C ILE A 281 25.90 -12.92 -15.30
N ARG A 282 27.08 -13.04 -14.72
CA ARG A 282 27.94 -14.24 -14.80
C ARG A 282 28.66 -14.44 -13.46
N GLU A 283 28.83 -15.68 -13.08
CA GLU A 283 29.69 -16.10 -11.96
C GLU A 283 31.18 -16.07 -12.30
#